data_0b993450e709a83bba351f04ea9fcb58
#
_entry.id   0b993450e709a83bba351f04ea9fcb58
#
_cell.length_a   1.000
_cell.length_b   1.000
_cell.length_c   1.000
_cell.angle_alpha   90.00
_cell.angle_beta   90.00
_cell.angle_gamma   90.00
#
_symmetry.space_group_name_H-M   'P 1'
#
loop_
_entity.id
_entity.type
_entity.pdbx_description
1 polymer ?
#
loop_
_entity_poly.entity_id
_entity_poly.type
_entity_poly.pdbx_seq_one_letter_code
_entity_poly.pdbx_strand_id
1 'polypeptide(L)'
;MKALVALILLVQLPIHRAAPAAPPPPLGCDDPESEAAAQFVVDYINGHSHHGYKFALNRIKQVRVLPQGPNNEILFLELDLLETTCHILNPTPLANCSVRTFVEHAVEGDCDVKLQKLNGQFTVLASKCHSHADSAEDVRKHCPDCPLLANLNDTDVLATVSSALNDYNSKNPDAYFRLLEIGRATKQYSPVRMVNVEFAVAATNCTLQQAKDNLQACQLLPEDQSNFGFCTATTVSEPSQDFTAECQLYGHQVPALGALPSFPE
;
A
#
# COMPACT_ATOMS: atom_id res chain seq x y z
N MET A 1 67.34 -16.19 48.79
CA MET A 1 66.00 -16.70 49.18
C MET A 1 64.84 -15.67 49.12
N LYS A 2 65.08 -14.38 48.84
CA LYS A 2 64.01 -13.37 48.78
C LYS A 2 63.42 -13.16 47.36
N ALA A 3 64.12 -13.63 46.34
CA ALA A 3 63.62 -13.49 44.93
C ALA A 3 62.64 -14.59 44.51
N LEU A 4 62.64 -15.75 45.16
CA LEU A 4 61.73 -16.88 44.77
C LEU A 4 60.28 -16.71 45.29
N VAL A 5 60.09 -15.92 46.36
CA VAL A 5 58.81 -15.68 46.99
C VAL A 5 57.98 -14.67 46.18
N ALA A 6 58.59 -13.74 45.47
CA ALA A 6 57.89 -12.76 44.61
C ALA A 6 57.37 -13.36 43.36
N LEU A 7 57.98 -14.42 42.82
CA LEU A 7 57.54 -15.08 41.59
C LEU A 7 56.31 -15.98 41.77
N ILE A 8 56.10 -16.51 42.98
CA ILE A 8 54.99 -17.40 43.31
C ILE A 8 53.68 -16.59 43.55
N LEU A 9 53.76 -15.32 43.95
CA LEU A 9 52.57 -14.47 44.16
C LEU A 9 51.96 -13.91 42.87
N LEU A 10 52.74 -13.89 41.79
CA LEU A 10 52.22 -13.41 40.49
C LEU A 10 51.39 -14.45 39.68
N VAL A 11 51.46 -15.73 40.07
CA VAL A 11 50.72 -16.83 39.35
C VAL A 11 49.33 -17.03 39.89
N GLN A 12 48.91 -16.33 40.93
CA GLN A 12 47.56 -16.50 41.51
C GLN A 12 46.58 -15.33 41.23
N LEU A 13 46.82 -14.53 40.22
CA LEU A 13 45.79 -13.62 39.77
C LEU A 13 44.64 -14.43 39.15
N PRO A 14 43.39 -14.35 39.69
CA PRO A 14 42.26 -15.03 39.09
C PRO A 14 42.05 -14.41 37.73
N ILE A 15 42.26 -15.20 36.68
CA ILE A 15 41.83 -14.85 35.33
C ILE A 15 40.31 -14.90 35.36
N HIS A 16 39.68 -13.78 35.65
CA HIS A 16 38.23 -13.64 35.43
C HIS A 16 38.00 -13.73 33.92
N ARG A 17 37.74 -14.94 33.43
CA ARG A 17 37.11 -15.11 32.13
C ARG A 17 35.74 -14.51 32.28
N ALA A 18 35.51 -13.33 31.69
CA ALA A 18 34.17 -12.83 31.48
C ALA A 18 33.39 -13.92 30.76
N ALA A 19 32.33 -14.44 31.38
CA ALA A 19 31.43 -15.32 30.70
C ALA A 19 30.89 -14.55 29.48
N PRO A 20 30.84 -15.16 28.30
CA PRO A 20 30.17 -14.52 27.14
C PRO A 20 28.77 -14.13 27.59
N ALA A 21 28.41 -12.87 27.37
CA ALA A 21 27.04 -12.42 27.62
C ALA A 21 26.09 -13.34 26.88
N ALA A 22 25.04 -13.80 27.55
CA ALA A 22 23.99 -14.58 26.88
C ALA A 22 23.48 -13.76 25.68
N PRO A 23 23.26 -14.39 24.54
CA PRO A 23 22.66 -13.69 23.41
C PRO A 23 21.32 -13.07 23.87
N PRO A 24 20.99 -11.85 23.42
CA PRO A 24 19.72 -11.24 23.76
C PRO A 24 18.59 -12.19 23.34
N PRO A 25 17.46 -12.19 24.06
CA PRO A 25 16.31 -12.99 23.65
C PRO A 25 15.89 -12.63 22.23
N PRO A 26 15.38 -13.58 21.45
CA PRO A 26 14.89 -13.28 20.10
C PRO A 26 13.77 -12.25 20.18
N LEU A 27 13.77 -11.28 19.27
CA LEU A 27 12.75 -10.26 19.17
C LEU A 27 11.38 -10.92 18.86
N GLY A 28 10.36 -10.60 19.65
CA GLY A 28 9.00 -11.12 19.47
C GLY A 28 8.22 -10.31 18.44
N CYS A 29 7.13 -10.89 17.91
CA CYS A 29 6.24 -10.16 17.00
C CYS A 29 5.55 -8.96 17.69
N ASP A 30 5.25 -9.08 18.97
CA ASP A 30 4.59 -8.04 19.79
C ASP A 30 5.59 -7.09 20.46
N ASP A 31 6.86 -7.13 20.08
CA ASP A 31 7.87 -6.22 20.59
C ASP A 31 7.70 -4.84 19.95
N PRO A 32 7.77 -3.73 20.72
CA PRO A 32 7.65 -2.38 20.16
C PRO A 32 8.61 -2.06 19.01
N GLU A 33 9.79 -2.69 19.01
CA GLU A 33 10.74 -2.54 17.91
C GLU A 33 10.24 -3.27 16.64
N SER A 34 9.63 -4.45 16.79
CA SER A 34 9.03 -5.19 15.68
C SER A 34 7.84 -4.42 15.09
N GLU A 35 7.00 -3.83 15.94
CA GLU A 35 5.88 -3.00 15.51
C GLU A 35 6.37 -1.74 14.76
N ALA A 36 7.40 -1.06 15.29
CA ALA A 36 7.98 0.10 14.61
C ALA A 36 8.60 -0.26 13.25
N ALA A 37 9.29 -1.40 13.16
CA ALA A 37 9.85 -1.90 11.92
C ALA A 37 8.75 -2.27 10.90
N ALA A 38 7.67 -2.93 11.34
CA ALA A 38 6.53 -3.27 10.49
C ALA A 38 5.80 -2.03 9.98
N GLN A 39 5.56 -1.04 10.85
CA GLN A 39 4.92 0.22 10.42
C GLN A 39 5.79 0.95 9.39
N PHE A 40 7.10 1.02 9.60
CA PHE A 40 8.03 1.59 8.62
C PHE A 40 7.95 0.88 7.26
N VAL A 41 7.82 -0.47 7.26
CA VAL A 41 7.63 -1.24 6.03
C VAL A 41 6.31 -0.91 5.35
N VAL A 42 5.22 -0.82 6.09
CA VAL A 42 3.89 -0.48 5.54
C VAL A 42 3.92 0.90 4.89
N ASP A 43 4.53 1.89 5.55
CA ASP A 43 4.68 3.23 5.00
C ASP A 43 5.56 3.22 3.73
N TYR A 44 6.62 2.40 3.73
CA TYR A 44 7.48 2.21 2.56
C TYR A 44 6.70 1.59 1.39
N ILE A 45 5.95 0.50 1.61
CA ILE A 45 5.15 -0.18 0.58
C ILE A 45 4.14 0.79 -0.02
N ASN A 46 3.36 1.48 0.82
CA ASN A 46 2.36 2.44 0.37
C ASN A 46 2.98 3.64 -0.36
N GLY A 47 4.14 4.12 0.09
CA GLY A 47 4.84 5.24 -0.53
C GLY A 47 5.53 4.91 -1.86
N HIS A 48 5.78 3.63 -2.15
CA HIS A 48 6.43 3.17 -3.39
C HIS A 48 5.46 2.47 -4.34
N SER A 49 4.19 2.32 -3.96
CA SER A 49 3.15 1.81 -4.84
C SER A 49 2.62 2.94 -5.72
N HIS A 50 2.45 2.65 -7.01
CA HIS A 50 1.91 3.59 -7.99
C HIS A 50 0.49 3.24 -8.43
N HIS A 51 -0.03 2.08 -8.00
CA HIS A 51 -1.31 1.51 -8.40
C HIS A 51 -2.04 0.90 -7.22
N GLY A 52 -3.38 0.84 -7.32
CA GLY A 52 -4.23 0.18 -6.35
C GLY A 52 -4.46 0.97 -5.08
N TYR A 53 -4.57 0.27 -3.96
CA TYR A 53 -4.99 0.81 -2.67
C TYR A 53 -3.89 0.72 -1.62
N LYS A 54 -4.01 1.56 -0.59
CA LYS A 54 -3.14 1.49 0.57
C LYS A 54 -3.41 0.22 1.37
N PHE A 55 -2.37 -0.38 1.88
CA PHE A 55 -2.43 -1.52 2.79
C PHE A 55 -2.21 -1.07 4.23
N ALA A 56 -2.95 -1.66 5.16
CA ALA A 56 -2.76 -1.55 6.59
C ALA A 56 -2.12 -2.82 7.16
N LEU A 57 -1.35 -2.71 8.22
CA LEU A 57 -0.80 -3.87 8.93
C LEU A 57 -1.94 -4.60 9.64
N ASN A 58 -2.07 -5.90 9.36
CA ASN A 58 -2.94 -6.80 10.12
C ASN A 58 -2.16 -7.43 11.27
N ARG A 59 -1.05 -8.08 10.95
CA ARG A 59 -0.17 -8.71 11.96
C ARG A 59 1.24 -8.94 11.43
N ILE A 60 2.16 -9.11 12.35
CA ILE A 60 3.50 -9.59 12.11
C ILE A 60 3.47 -11.11 12.28
N LYS A 61 3.68 -11.87 11.20
CA LYS A 61 3.69 -13.35 11.25
C LYS A 61 4.99 -13.87 11.84
N GLN A 62 6.11 -13.26 11.45
CA GLN A 62 7.44 -13.67 11.89
C GLN A 62 8.39 -12.48 11.93
N VAL A 63 9.28 -12.50 12.93
CA VAL A 63 10.44 -11.61 13.03
C VAL A 63 11.68 -12.45 13.24
N ARG A 64 12.76 -12.14 12.54
CA ARG A 64 14.07 -12.72 12.75
C ARG A 64 15.13 -11.64 12.63
N VAL A 65 15.97 -11.51 13.65
CA VAL A 65 17.07 -10.54 13.70
C VAL A 65 18.41 -11.26 13.48
N LEU A 66 19.24 -10.68 12.64
CA LEU A 66 20.61 -11.13 12.39
C LEU A 66 21.57 -9.98 12.68
N PRO A 67 22.26 -9.99 13.83
CA PRO A 67 23.28 -8.99 14.16
C PRO A 67 24.42 -9.00 13.14
N GLN A 68 24.82 -7.81 12.67
CA GLN A 68 25.95 -7.63 11.75
C GLN A 68 27.13 -6.91 12.39
N GLY A 69 26.95 -6.42 13.62
CA GLY A 69 27.96 -5.69 14.37
C GLY A 69 27.35 -4.68 15.33
N PRO A 70 28.15 -3.81 15.95
CA PRO A 70 27.62 -2.79 16.83
C PRO A 70 26.63 -1.88 16.11
N ASN A 71 25.42 -1.77 16.66
CA ASN A 71 24.33 -0.93 16.13
C ASN A 71 23.93 -1.21 14.65
N ASN A 72 24.26 -2.40 14.14
CA ASN A 72 23.90 -2.82 12.77
C ASN A 72 23.25 -4.21 12.81
N GLU A 73 22.01 -4.29 12.40
CA GLU A 73 21.18 -5.49 12.41
C GLU A 73 20.42 -5.63 11.10
N ILE A 74 20.23 -6.87 10.67
CA ILE A 74 19.33 -7.21 9.58
C ILE A 74 18.08 -7.85 10.20
N LEU A 75 16.91 -7.27 9.90
CA LEU A 75 15.62 -7.81 10.27
C LEU A 75 14.97 -8.46 9.05
N PHE A 76 14.41 -9.63 9.25
CA PHE A 76 13.53 -10.30 8.30
C PHE A 76 12.14 -10.31 8.92
N LEU A 77 11.20 -9.70 8.22
CA LEU A 77 9.80 -9.60 8.63
C LEU A 77 8.92 -10.35 7.64
N GLU A 78 8.00 -11.15 8.15
CA GLU A 78 6.87 -11.68 7.39
C GLU A 78 5.62 -10.97 7.90
N LEU A 79 4.98 -10.20 7.02
CA LEU A 79 3.85 -9.35 7.34
C LEU A 79 2.59 -9.82 6.63
N ASP A 80 1.48 -9.74 7.35
CA ASP A 80 0.14 -9.92 6.83
C ASP A 80 -0.53 -8.54 6.81
N LEU A 81 -0.97 -8.12 5.63
CA LEU A 81 -1.50 -6.81 5.34
C LEU A 81 -2.95 -6.92 4.83
N LEU A 82 -3.74 -5.88 5.04
CA LEU A 82 -5.11 -5.79 4.54
C LEU A 82 -5.29 -4.54 3.67
N GLU A 83 -5.91 -4.72 2.51
CA GLU A 83 -6.25 -3.61 1.62
C GLU A 83 -7.27 -2.68 2.29
N THR A 84 -7.04 -1.39 2.16
CA THR A 84 -7.97 -0.35 2.62
C THR A 84 -8.83 0.16 1.47
N THR A 85 -9.85 0.96 1.80
CA THR A 85 -10.67 1.67 0.81
C THR A 85 -9.99 2.91 0.22
N CYS A 86 -8.83 3.31 0.77
CA CYS A 86 -8.09 4.46 0.28
C CYS A 86 -7.21 4.08 -0.91
N HIS A 87 -7.49 4.64 -2.08
CA HIS A 87 -6.59 4.55 -3.23
C HIS A 87 -5.22 5.14 -2.89
N ILE A 88 -4.16 4.66 -3.53
CA ILE A 88 -2.79 5.10 -3.26
C ILE A 88 -2.61 6.62 -3.45
N LEU A 89 -3.32 7.22 -4.39
CA LEU A 89 -3.33 8.67 -4.65
C LEU A 89 -4.11 9.48 -3.60
N ASN A 90 -4.86 8.83 -2.71
CA ASN A 90 -5.62 9.53 -1.68
C ASN A 90 -4.68 10.09 -0.60
N PRO A 91 -4.67 11.41 -0.32
CA PRO A 91 -3.80 12.02 0.69
C PRO A 91 -4.18 11.66 2.14
N THR A 92 -5.35 11.07 2.34
CA THR A 92 -5.81 10.68 3.68
C THR A 92 -4.76 9.82 4.37
N PRO A 93 -4.36 10.15 5.62
CA PRO A 93 -3.46 9.32 6.39
C PRO A 93 -3.99 7.89 6.55
N LEU A 94 -3.10 6.89 6.50
CA LEU A 94 -3.48 5.48 6.57
C LEU A 94 -4.37 5.15 7.78
N ALA A 95 -4.11 5.76 8.92
CA ALA A 95 -4.91 5.57 10.15
C ALA A 95 -6.39 5.93 10.00
N ASN A 96 -6.74 6.72 8.98
CA ASN A 96 -8.12 7.14 8.70
C ASN A 96 -8.73 6.37 7.50
N CYS A 97 -8.01 5.39 6.97
CA CYS A 97 -8.49 4.53 5.88
C CYS A 97 -9.14 3.28 6.45
N SER A 98 -10.38 3.00 6.07
CA SER A 98 -11.08 1.79 6.48
C SER A 98 -10.53 0.57 5.74
N VAL A 99 -10.31 -0.52 6.45
CA VAL A 99 -9.99 -1.81 5.83
C VAL A 99 -11.24 -2.39 5.16
N ARG A 100 -11.09 -2.96 3.97
CA ARG A 100 -12.19 -3.64 3.27
C ARG A 100 -12.64 -4.87 4.04
N THR A 101 -13.94 -5.07 4.05
CA THR A 101 -14.55 -6.22 4.71
C THR A 101 -14.55 -7.44 3.79
N PHE A 102 -14.73 -8.62 4.38
CA PHE A 102 -14.84 -9.88 3.65
C PHE A 102 -15.93 -9.83 2.56
N VAL A 103 -17.11 -9.25 2.85
CA VAL A 103 -18.21 -9.14 1.87
C VAL A 103 -17.91 -8.16 0.74
N GLU A 104 -16.94 -7.30 0.91
CA GLU A 104 -16.41 -6.42 -0.14
C GLU A 104 -15.26 -7.08 -0.91
N HIS A 105 -15.04 -8.38 -0.74
CA HIS A 105 -13.86 -9.09 -1.23
C HIS A 105 -12.57 -8.44 -0.73
N ALA A 106 -12.32 -8.53 0.56
CA ALA A 106 -11.08 -8.07 1.15
C ALA A 106 -9.88 -8.64 0.38
N VAL A 107 -8.85 -7.84 0.27
CA VAL A 107 -7.58 -8.26 -0.33
C VAL A 107 -6.55 -8.36 0.77
N GLU A 108 -6.00 -9.54 0.95
CA GLU A 108 -4.90 -9.81 1.85
C GLU A 108 -3.57 -9.69 1.11
N GLY A 109 -2.58 -9.10 1.76
CA GLY A 109 -1.22 -9.00 1.26
C GLY A 109 -0.25 -9.73 2.18
N ASP A 110 0.52 -10.65 1.63
CA ASP A 110 1.63 -11.33 2.32
C ASP A 110 2.95 -10.74 1.84
N CYS A 111 3.74 -10.19 2.77
CA CYS A 111 5.00 -9.55 2.45
C CYS A 111 6.19 -10.14 3.22
N ASP A 112 7.18 -10.59 2.49
CA ASP A 112 8.51 -10.92 3.01
C ASP A 112 9.42 -9.70 2.84
N VAL A 113 9.94 -9.17 3.94
CA VAL A 113 10.76 -7.95 3.89
C VAL A 113 12.09 -8.13 4.62
N LYS A 114 13.14 -7.63 4.01
CA LYS A 114 14.46 -7.53 4.59
C LYS A 114 14.79 -6.08 4.87
N LEU A 115 15.00 -5.74 6.13
CA LEU A 115 15.40 -4.41 6.61
C LEU A 115 16.82 -4.42 7.11
N GLN A 116 17.50 -3.30 6.95
CA GLN A 116 18.67 -2.97 7.76
C GLN A 116 18.26 -1.95 8.82
N LYS A 117 18.68 -2.19 10.06
CA LYS A 117 18.65 -1.21 11.14
C LYS A 117 20.08 -0.79 11.46
N LEU A 118 20.42 0.45 11.11
CA LEU A 118 21.74 1.03 11.37
C LEU A 118 21.59 2.27 12.25
N ASN A 119 22.19 2.24 13.45
CA ASN A 119 22.08 3.32 14.43
C ASN A 119 20.63 3.72 14.75
N GLY A 120 19.72 2.75 14.78
CA GLY A 120 18.29 2.97 15.06
C GLY A 120 17.46 3.41 13.87
N GLN A 121 18.04 3.59 12.68
CA GLN A 121 17.32 3.93 11.46
C GLN A 121 17.09 2.69 10.60
N PHE A 122 15.85 2.56 10.08
CA PHE A 122 15.48 1.48 9.18
C PHE A 122 15.69 1.86 7.71
N THR A 123 16.11 0.86 6.93
CA THR A 123 16.20 0.94 5.47
C THR A 123 15.70 -0.36 4.87
N VAL A 124 14.78 -0.31 3.91
CA VAL A 124 14.33 -1.51 3.18
C VAL A 124 15.41 -1.92 2.20
N LEU A 125 15.91 -3.15 2.35
CA LEU A 125 16.89 -3.74 1.43
C LEU A 125 16.22 -4.55 0.33
N ALA A 126 15.12 -5.22 0.66
CA ALA A 126 14.31 -5.99 -0.29
C ALA A 126 12.92 -6.17 0.28
N SER A 127 11.93 -6.19 -0.60
CA SER A 127 10.55 -6.56 -0.28
C SER A 127 9.99 -7.44 -1.40
N LYS A 128 9.19 -8.43 -1.01
CA LYS A 128 8.44 -9.28 -1.92
C LYS A 128 7.06 -9.46 -1.35
N CYS A 129 6.07 -8.90 -2.04
CA CYS A 129 4.68 -8.97 -1.63
C CYS A 129 3.86 -9.73 -2.66
N HIS A 130 2.87 -10.45 -2.18
CA HIS A 130 1.81 -11.08 -2.95
C HIS A 130 0.48 -10.65 -2.37
N SER A 131 -0.51 -10.42 -3.22
CA SER A 131 -1.86 -10.11 -2.78
C SER A 131 -2.87 -11.04 -3.42
N HIS A 132 -3.92 -11.36 -2.68
CA HIS A 132 -5.03 -12.17 -3.17
C HIS A 132 -6.34 -11.66 -2.58
N ALA A 133 -7.38 -11.69 -3.38
CA ALA A 133 -8.72 -11.32 -2.95
C ALA A 133 -9.47 -12.56 -2.45
N ASP A 134 -10.39 -12.36 -1.51
CA ASP A 134 -11.33 -13.37 -1.09
C ASP A 134 -12.09 -13.96 -2.28
N SER A 135 -12.26 -15.28 -2.28
CA SER A 135 -12.87 -15.96 -3.40
C SER A 135 -14.37 -15.63 -3.53
N ALA A 136 -14.86 -15.54 -4.77
CA ALA A 136 -16.29 -15.36 -5.03
C ALA A 136 -17.16 -16.48 -4.44
N GLU A 137 -16.63 -17.70 -4.33
CA GLU A 137 -17.32 -18.83 -3.73
C GLU A 137 -17.51 -18.63 -2.23
N ASP A 138 -16.46 -18.20 -1.52
CA ASP A 138 -16.52 -17.99 -0.07
C ASP A 138 -17.40 -16.80 0.27
N VAL A 139 -17.31 -15.70 -0.47
CA VAL A 139 -18.20 -14.57 -0.30
C VAL A 139 -19.67 -14.99 -0.48
N ARG A 140 -20.01 -15.76 -1.51
CA ARG A 140 -21.38 -16.26 -1.73
C ARG A 140 -21.90 -17.14 -0.61
N LYS A 141 -21.05 -17.93 0.05
CA LYS A 141 -21.46 -18.76 1.20
C LYS A 141 -21.94 -17.90 2.37
N HIS A 142 -21.38 -16.72 2.55
CA HIS A 142 -21.72 -15.81 3.65
C HIS A 142 -22.75 -14.74 3.25
N CYS A 143 -22.72 -14.32 2.00
CA CYS A 143 -23.61 -13.30 1.44
C CYS A 143 -23.98 -13.67 -0.01
N PRO A 144 -25.05 -14.46 -0.23
CA PRO A 144 -25.44 -14.93 -1.56
C PRO A 144 -25.73 -13.81 -2.58
N ASP A 145 -26.24 -12.68 -2.12
CA ASP A 145 -26.66 -11.56 -2.95
C ASP A 145 -25.65 -10.40 -2.95
N CYS A 146 -24.48 -10.56 -2.34
CA CYS A 146 -23.45 -9.53 -2.38
C CYS A 146 -22.86 -9.35 -3.79
N PRO A 147 -22.43 -8.12 -4.15
CA PRO A 147 -21.69 -7.88 -5.37
C PRO A 147 -20.40 -8.72 -5.37
N LEU A 148 -20.02 -9.24 -6.52
CA LEU A 148 -18.78 -10.02 -6.69
C LEU A 148 -17.78 -9.25 -7.54
N LEU A 149 -16.49 -9.47 -7.32
CA LEU A 149 -15.45 -8.88 -8.17
C LEU A 149 -15.68 -9.22 -9.64
N ALA A 150 -15.59 -8.19 -10.48
CA ALA A 150 -15.71 -8.28 -11.91
C ALA A 150 -14.35 -8.10 -12.58
N ASN A 151 -14.21 -8.68 -13.77
CA ASN A 151 -13.05 -8.41 -14.59
C ASN A 151 -13.03 -6.93 -15.01
N LEU A 152 -11.89 -6.25 -14.80
CA LEU A 152 -11.74 -4.83 -15.13
C LEU A 152 -11.89 -4.54 -16.64
N ASN A 153 -11.72 -5.55 -17.50
CA ASN A 153 -11.95 -5.47 -18.97
C ASN A 153 -13.37 -5.89 -19.39
N ASP A 154 -14.28 -6.12 -18.44
CA ASP A 154 -15.67 -6.43 -18.74
C ASP A 154 -16.35 -5.23 -19.43
N THR A 155 -17.22 -5.50 -20.44
CA THR A 155 -17.86 -4.46 -21.25
C THR A 155 -18.74 -3.52 -20.45
N ASP A 156 -19.47 -4.03 -19.43
CA ASP A 156 -20.34 -3.20 -18.59
C ASP A 156 -19.49 -2.33 -17.64
N VAL A 157 -18.36 -2.88 -17.16
CA VAL A 157 -17.39 -2.12 -16.33
C VAL A 157 -16.81 -0.96 -17.13
N LEU A 158 -16.31 -1.22 -18.34
CA LEU A 158 -15.74 -0.18 -19.20
C LEU A 158 -16.77 0.87 -19.62
N ALA A 159 -18.01 0.44 -19.88
CA ALA A 159 -19.11 1.34 -20.20
C ALA A 159 -19.47 2.26 -19.01
N THR A 160 -19.51 1.71 -17.79
CA THR A 160 -19.78 2.48 -16.56
C THR A 160 -18.66 3.50 -16.31
N VAL A 161 -17.38 3.11 -16.41
CA VAL A 161 -16.23 4.01 -16.27
C VAL A 161 -16.28 5.13 -17.32
N SER A 162 -16.54 4.77 -18.59
CA SER A 162 -16.63 5.75 -19.68
C SER A 162 -17.76 6.76 -19.45
N SER A 163 -18.94 6.30 -19.00
CA SER A 163 -20.06 7.16 -18.68
C SER A 163 -19.74 8.12 -17.53
N ALA A 164 -19.10 7.61 -16.47
CA ALA A 164 -18.70 8.41 -15.32
C ALA A 164 -17.67 9.47 -15.68
N LEU A 165 -16.66 9.09 -16.46
CA LEU A 165 -15.61 10.01 -16.90
C LEU A 165 -16.17 11.10 -17.82
N ASN A 166 -17.08 10.74 -18.73
CA ASN A 166 -17.76 11.71 -19.60
C ASN A 166 -18.65 12.66 -18.81
N ASP A 167 -19.41 12.16 -17.84
CA ASP A 167 -20.24 12.99 -16.96
C ASP A 167 -19.36 13.97 -16.17
N TYR A 168 -18.28 13.47 -15.56
CA TYR A 168 -17.35 14.28 -14.81
C TYR A 168 -16.70 15.38 -15.68
N ASN A 169 -16.15 15.02 -16.83
CA ASN A 169 -15.56 15.99 -17.77
C ASN A 169 -16.57 17.01 -18.27
N SER A 170 -17.84 16.64 -18.47
CA SER A 170 -18.87 17.57 -18.90
C SER A 170 -19.14 18.70 -17.89
N LYS A 171 -18.92 18.42 -16.60
CA LYS A 171 -19.06 19.35 -15.48
C LYS A 171 -17.81 20.20 -15.24
N ASN A 172 -16.68 19.86 -15.88
CA ASN A 172 -15.37 20.50 -15.72
C ASN A 172 -14.83 21.02 -17.06
N PRO A 173 -15.39 22.11 -17.63
CA PRO A 173 -15.05 22.56 -18.97
C PRO A 173 -13.61 23.06 -19.12
N ASP A 174 -13.01 23.54 -18.04
CA ASP A 174 -11.67 24.16 -18.02
C ASP A 174 -10.53 23.15 -17.91
N ALA A 175 -10.84 21.90 -17.56
CA ALA A 175 -9.87 20.82 -17.44
C ALA A 175 -10.45 19.52 -17.98
N TYR A 176 -9.66 18.77 -18.74
CA TYR A 176 -10.03 17.45 -19.23
C TYR A 176 -9.23 16.38 -18.51
N PHE A 177 -9.94 15.41 -17.93
CA PHE A 177 -9.36 14.31 -17.18
C PHE A 177 -9.38 13.03 -18.00
N ARG A 178 -8.32 12.23 -17.86
CA ARG A 178 -8.21 10.90 -18.45
C ARG A 178 -8.17 9.83 -17.37
N LEU A 179 -8.65 8.65 -17.72
CA LEU A 179 -8.52 7.46 -16.90
C LEU A 179 -7.04 7.12 -16.70
N LEU A 180 -6.61 6.93 -15.46
CA LEU A 180 -5.31 6.37 -15.10
C LEU A 180 -5.40 4.85 -14.95
N GLU A 181 -6.28 4.39 -14.06
CA GLU A 181 -6.51 2.98 -13.83
C GLU A 181 -7.92 2.73 -13.31
N ILE A 182 -8.43 1.53 -13.55
CA ILE A 182 -9.60 1.01 -12.85
C ILE A 182 -9.08 0.19 -11.68
N GLY A 183 -9.25 0.72 -10.47
CA GLY A 183 -8.74 0.07 -9.27
C GLY A 183 -9.60 -1.13 -8.87
N ARG A 184 -10.94 -1.02 -9.05
CA ARG A 184 -11.88 -2.06 -8.62
C ARG A 184 -13.18 -2.02 -9.41
N ALA A 185 -13.75 -3.18 -9.63
CA ALA A 185 -15.08 -3.32 -10.18
C ALA A 185 -15.82 -4.48 -9.52
N THR A 186 -17.13 -4.31 -9.27
CA THR A 186 -18.00 -5.38 -8.77
C THR A 186 -19.29 -5.42 -9.56
N LYS A 187 -19.88 -6.62 -9.68
CA LYS A 187 -21.19 -6.86 -10.27
C LYS A 187 -22.10 -7.58 -9.31
N GLN A 188 -23.34 -7.13 -9.26
CA GLN A 188 -24.44 -7.81 -8.56
C GLN A 188 -25.51 -8.17 -9.59
N TYR A 189 -26.08 -9.37 -9.47
CA TYR A 189 -27.06 -9.90 -10.40
C TYR A 189 -28.47 -10.03 -9.80
N SER A 190 -28.58 -10.10 -8.50
CA SER A 190 -29.83 -10.24 -7.77
C SER A 190 -29.71 -9.58 -6.39
N PRO A 191 -30.77 -8.98 -5.80
CA PRO A 191 -32.08 -8.68 -6.40
C PRO A 191 -32.05 -7.51 -7.37
N VAL A 192 -30.96 -6.77 -7.42
CA VAL A 192 -30.73 -5.62 -8.31
C VAL A 192 -29.55 -5.93 -9.20
N ARG A 193 -29.69 -5.70 -10.50
CA ARG A 193 -28.56 -5.83 -11.42
C ARG A 193 -27.80 -4.51 -11.49
N MET A 194 -26.59 -4.52 -10.94
CA MET A 194 -25.75 -3.33 -10.88
C MET A 194 -24.27 -3.63 -11.15
N VAL A 195 -23.58 -2.59 -11.58
CA VAL A 195 -22.13 -2.55 -11.76
C VAL A 195 -21.60 -1.38 -10.95
N ASN A 196 -20.66 -1.64 -10.03
CA ASN A 196 -19.92 -0.61 -9.31
C ASN A 196 -18.50 -0.58 -9.81
N VAL A 197 -17.94 0.60 -9.95
CA VAL A 197 -16.56 0.81 -10.37
C VAL A 197 -15.86 1.85 -9.50
N GLU A 198 -14.59 1.63 -9.25
CA GLU A 198 -13.69 2.56 -8.57
C GLU A 198 -12.48 2.78 -9.50
N PHE A 199 -12.17 4.02 -9.80
CA PHE A 199 -11.11 4.33 -10.76
C PHE A 199 -10.40 5.65 -10.48
N ALA A 200 -9.14 5.74 -10.87
CA ALA A 200 -8.33 6.92 -10.74
C ALA A 200 -8.29 7.71 -12.05
N VAL A 201 -8.25 9.03 -11.93
CA VAL A 201 -8.16 9.97 -13.05
C VAL A 201 -7.04 10.97 -12.83
N ALA A 202 -6.50 11.51 -13.92
CA ALA A 202 -5.54 12.60 -13.88
C ALA A 202 -5.87 13.68 -14.91
N ALA A 203 -5.54 14.92 -14.57
CA ALA A 203 -5.69 16.05 -15.45
C ALA A 203 -4.74 15.96 -16.65
N THR A 204 -5.22 16.48 -17.78
CA THR A 204 -4.41 16.64 -18.99
C THR A 204 -4.10 18.12 -19.22
N ASN A 205 -3.28 18.39 -20.22
CA ASN A 205 -2.98 19.74 -20.69
C ASN A 205 -4.10 20.35 -21.56
N CYS A 206 -5.28 19.73 -21.61
CA CYS A 206 -6.41 20.18 -22.43
C CYS A 206 -7.57 20.68 -21.59
N THR A 207 -8.34 21.60 -22.18
CA THR A 207 -9.74 21.86 -21.80
C THR A 207 -10.66 20.82 -22.43
N LEU A 208 -11.92 20.75 -21.96
CA LEU A 208 -12.93 19.87 -22.55
C LEU A 208 -13.12 20.15 -24.07
N GLN A 209 -13.09 21.43 -24.50
CA GLN A 209 -13.26 21.77 -25.91
C GLN A 209 -12.08 21.28 -26.75
N GLN A 210 -10.85 21.48 -26.28
CA GLN A 210 -9.66 20.98 -26.98
C GLN A 210 -9.66 19.44 -27.09
N ALA A 211 -10.13 18.74 -26.05
CA ALA A 211 -10.26 17.29 -26.09
C ALA A 211 -11.32 16.81 -27.10
N LYS A 212 -12.43 17.55 -27.24
CA LYS A 212 -13.44 17.26 -28.28
C LYS A 212 -12.90 17.48 -29.70
N ASP A 213 -12.08 18.50 -29.87
CA ASP A 213 -11.50 18.82 -31.18
C ASP A 213 -10.39 17.83 -31.57
N ASN A 214 -9.54 17.46 -30.63
CA ASN A 214 -8.44 16.49 -30.84
C ASN A 214 -8.00 15.81 -29.54
N LEU A 215 -8.66 14.71 -29.17
CA LEU A 215 -8.34 13.93 -27.97
C LEU A 215 -6.89 13.40 -27.95
N GLN A 216 -6.33 13.10 -29.10
CA GLN A 216 -4.96 12.57 -29.23
C GLN A 216 -3.88 13.57 -28.78
N ALA A 217 -4.17 14.85 -28.86
CA ALA A 217 -3.24 15.91 -28.43
C ALA A 217 -3.23 16.09 -26.91
N CYS A 218 -4.22 15.58 -26.18
CA CYS A 218 -4.34 15.74 -24.75
C CYS A 218 -3.44 14.76 -24.00
N GLN A 219 -2.30 15.26 -23.53
CA GLN A 219 -1.34 14.46 -22.75
C GLN A 219 -1.59 14.65 -21.25
N LEU A 220 -1.33 13.62 -20.47
CA LEU A 220 -1.33 13.74 -19.02
C LEU A 220 -0.30 14.78 -18.59
N LEU A 221 -0.67 15.60 -17.61
CA LEU A 221 0.29 16.51 -16.99
C LEU A 221 1.34 15.71 -16.19
N PRO A 222 2.58 16.22 -16.07
CA PRO A 222 3.57 15.64 -15.15
C PRO A 222 3.02 15.52 -13.73
N GLU A 223 3.50 14.56 -12.95
CA GLU A 223 3.00 14.29 -11.60
C GLU A 223 3.04 15.53 -10.70
N ASP A 224 4.11 16.33 -10.81
CA ASP A 224 4.31 17.56 -10.06
C ASP A 224 3.35 18.71 -10.47
N GLN A 225 2.60 18.56 -11.56
CA GLN A 225 1.67 19.54 -12.10
C GLN A 225 0.25 19.01 -12.23
N SER A 226 0.06 17.70 -12.07
CA SER A 226 -1.23 17.07 -12.29
C SER A 226 -2.12 17.14 -11.05
N ASN A 227 -3.40 17.41 -11.26
CA ASN A 227 -4.42 17.10 -10.29
C ASN A 227 -4.88 15.67 -10.53
N PHE A 228 -4.77 14.85 -9.49
CA PHE A 228 -5.30 13.50 -9.48
C PHE A 228 -6.68 13.48 -8.86
N GLY A 229 -7.46 12.47 -9.20
CA GLY A 229 -8.75 12.24 -8.59
C GLY A 229 -9.07 10.76 -8.49
N PHE A 230 -10.02 10.47 -7.65
CA PHE A 230 -10.58 9.13 -7.49
C PHE A 230 -12.08 9.20 -7.63
N CYS A 231 -12.62 8.35 -8.49
CA CYS A 231 -14.03 8.32 -8.83
C CYS A 231 -14.65 6.98 -8.45
N THR A 232 -15.88 7.05 -7.99
CA THR A 232 -16.77 5.89 -7.83
C THR A 232 -17.98 6.09 -8.73
N ALA A 233 -18.45 5.01 -9.36
CA ALA A 233 -19.69 5.07 -10.14
C ALA A 233 -20.46 3.77 -10.04
N THR A 234 -21.77 3.89 -10.13
CA THR A 234 -22.71 2.77 -10.14
C THR A 234 -23.67 2.91 -11.29
N THR A 235 -23.82 1.84 -12.07
CA THR A 235 -24.87 1.69 -13.06
C THR A 235 -25.83 0.61 -12.58
N VAL A 236 -27.11 0.96 -12.42
CA VAL A 236 -28.21 0.02 -12.17
C VAL A 236 -28.92 -0.23 -13.48
N SER A 237 -29.10 -1.51 -13.85
CA SER A 237 -29.77 -1.90 -15.11
C SER A 237 -31.20 -2.37 -14.87
N GLU A 238 -31.48 -2.97 -13.71
CA GLU A 238 -32.77 -3.53 -13.32
C GLU A 238 -32.97 -3.35 -11.81
N PRO A 239 -34.19 -3.06 -11.33
CA PRO A 239 -35.45 -2.95 -12.06
C PRO A 239 -35.65 -1.60 -12.77
N SER A 240 -34.87 -0.59 -12.47
CA SER A 240 -34.88 0.73 -13.11
C SER A 240 -33.48 1.08 -13.60
N GLN A 241 -33.41 1.79 -14.72
CA GLN A 241 -32.11 2.36 -15.12
C GLN A 241 -31.77 3.54 -14.23
N ASP A 242 -30.64 3.47 -13.56
CA ASP A 242 -30.09 4.56 -12.77
C ASP A 242 -28.57 4.61 -12.91
N PHE A 243 -28.01 5.80 -12.76
CA PHE A 243 -26.58 6.03 -12.85
C PHE A 243 -26.16 7.09 -11.85
N THR A 244 -25.14 6.76 -11.07
CA THR A 244 -24.51 7.69 -10.14
C THR A 244 -23.01 7.70 -10.35
N ALA A 245 -22.40 8.87 -10.27
CA ALA A 245 -20.96 9.02 -10.32
C ALA A 245 -20.51 10.17 -9.40
N GLU A 246 -19.46 9.93 -8.64
CA GLU A 246 -18.82 10.91 -7.79
C GLU A 246 -17.31 10.84 -7.97
N CYS A 247 -16.67 12.00 -8.12
CA CYS A 247 -15.22 12.11 -8.21
C CYS A 247 -14.72 13.11 -7.16
N GLN A 248 -13.73 12.69 -6.41
CA GLN A 248 -12.99 13.56 -5.50
C GLN A 248 -11.64 13.88 -6.11
N LEU A 249 -11.37 15.17 -6.31
CA LEU A 249 -10.03 15.61 -6.71
C LEU A 249 -9.14 15.78 -5.48
N TYR A 250 -7.93 15.31 -5.61
CA TYR A 250 -6.85 15.57 -4.69
C TYR A 250 -6.03 16.73 -5.28
N GLY A 251 -5.86 17.78 -4.50
CA GLY A 251 -4.99 18.90 -4.89
C GLY A 251 -3.56 18.42 -5.11
N HIS A 252 -2.75 19.27 -5.66
CA HIS A 252 -1.33 19.02 -5.93
C HIS A 252 -0.66 18.37 -4.73
N GLN A 253 -0.34 17.10 -4.83
CA GLN A 253 0.48 16.43 -3.85
C GLN A 253 1.93 16.63 -4.28
N VAL A 254 2.60 17.58 -3.64
CA VAL A 254 4.05 17.48 -3.58
C VAL A 254 4.31 16.20 -2.79
N PRO A 255 4.87 15.14 -3.39
CA PRO A 255 5.29 13.99 -2.62
C PRO A 255 6.14 14.54 -1.49
N ALA A 256 5.85 14.16 -0.25
CA ALA A 256 6.80 14.33 0.83
C ALA A 256 7.98 13.40 0.49
N LEU A 257 8.81 13.83 -0.44
CA LEU A 257 10.11 13.27 -0.70
C LEU A 257 10.91 13.48 0.59
N GLY A 258 10.79 12.52 1.51
CA GLY A 258 11.85 12.28 2.45
C GLY A 258 13.11 12.17 1.60
N ALA A 259 14.03 13.10 1.81
CA ALA A 259 15.26 13.20 1.06
C ALA A 259 15.86 11.82 0.85
N LEU A 260 15.80 11.31 -0.38
CA LEU A 260 16.55 10.13 -0.78
C LEU A 260 18.02 10.48 -0.58
N PRO A 261 18.80 9.68 0.14
CA PRO A 261 20.24 9.82 0.12
C PRO A 261 20.67 9.65 -1.34
N SER A 262 21.32 10.66 -1.91
CA SER A 262 22.00 10.61 -3.20
C SER A 262 22.95 9.42 -3.19
N PHE A 263 22.69 8.43 -4.03
CA PHE A 263 23.66 7.37 -4.32
C PHE A 263 24.80 8.00 -5.12
N PRO A 264 26.07 7.82 -4.71
CA PRO A 264 27.19 8.15 -5.57
C PRO A 264 27.20 7.18 -6.75
N GLU A 265 27.49 7.71 -7.96
CA GLU A 265 27.76 6.98 -9.20
C GLU A 265 28.93 5.98 -9.08
#